data_6546fab0935b0771d84fe9d25913de24
#
_entry.id   6546fab0935b0771d84fe9d25913de24
#
_cell.length_a   1.000
_cell.length_b   1.000
_cell.length_c   1.000
_cell.angle_alpha   90.00
_cell.angle_beta   90.00
_cell.angle_gamma   90.00
#
_symmetry.space_group_name_H-M   'P 1'
#
loop_
_entity.id
_entity.type
_entity.pdbx_description
1 polymer ?
#
loop_
_entity_poly.entity_id
_entity_poly.type
_entity_poly.pdbx_seq_one_letter_code
_entity_poly.pdbx_strand_id
1 'polypeptide(L)'
;MATFYINGAEVTVAKKQKLLRYLRDDLHIHSAKDGCSEGACGTCTIHVDGAAVKACVLTTALAAGRNIVTVEGLPEDVREAFVYAFGAVGAVQCGFCIPGMVMAGAALIAEDPEPTEEQIKYAIRGNVCRCTGYKKIIEGISLAAAVLRGEKQIDEDLERGDDYGVGKRAFRIDVRKKVLGEGKYPDDIDELDQ
;
A
#
# COMPACT_ATOMS: atom_id res chain seq x y z
N MET A 1 14.65 -21.85 -12.80
CA MET A 1 15.05 -20.58 -12.15
C MET A 1 14.31 -19.44 -12.79
N ALA A 2 13.84 -18.48 -12.02
CA ALA A 2 13.20 -17.26 -12.48
C ALA A 2 13.97 -16.07 -11.93
N THR A 3 14.40 -15.15 -12.79
CA THR A 3 15.06 -13.90 -12.41
C THR A 3 14.10 -12.75 -12.67
N PHE A 4 13.93 -11.84 -11.72
CA PHE A 4 13.08 -10.67 -11.80
C PHE A 4 13.56 -9.59 -10.82
N TYR A 5 12.96 -8.42 -10.84
CA TYR A 5 13.35 -7.31 -9.97
C TYR A 5 12.29 -7.08 -8.88
N ILE A 6 12.74 -6.81 -7.65
CA ILE A 6 11.88 -6.40 -6.54
C ILE A 6 12.45 -5.12 -5.94
N ASN A 7 11.68 -4.03 -5.98
CA ASN A 7 12.07 -2.71 -5.48
C ASN A 7 13.46 -2.27 -6.02
N GLY A 8 13.74 -2.58 -7.30
CA GLY A 8 14.99 -2.26 -7.96
C GLY A 8 16.13 -3.25 -7.75
N ALA A 9 16.00 -4.23 -6.84
CA ALA A 9 16.99 -5.28 -6.63
C ALA A 9 16.70 -6.51 -7.50
N GLU A 10 17.73 -7.04 -8.18
CA GLU A 10 17.62 -8.28 -8.94
C GLU A 10 17.59 -9.50 -8.00
N VAL A 11 16.64 -10.38 -8.19
CA VAL A 11 16.50 -11.63 -7.43
C VAL A 11 16.37 -12.82 -8.37
N THR A 12 17.00 -13.94 -8.01
CA THR A 12 16.90 -15.22 -8.74
C THR A 12 16.35 -16.30 -7.82
N VAL A 13 15.24 -16.91 -8.23
CA VAL A 13 14.51 -17.89 -7.44
C VAL A 13 14.48 -19.22 -8.15
N ALA A 14 14.97 -20.27 -7.49
CA ALA A 14 14.96 -21.63 -8.03
C ALA A 14 13.59 -22.32 -7.87
N LYS A 15 12.92 -22.06 -6.75
CA LYS A 15 11.66 -22.71 -6.37
C LYS A 15 10.47 -21.98 -7.00
N LYS A 16 9.59 -22.72 -7.68
CA LYS A 16 8.28 -22.20 -8.09
C LYS A 16 7.34 -22.20 -6.88
N GLN A 17 6.92 -21.00 -6.46
CA GLN A 17 5.97 -20.81 -5.35
C GLN A 17 5.07 -19.60 -5.61
N LYS A 18 4.07 -19.37 -4.75
CA LYS A 18 3.25 -18.15 -4.80
C LYS A 18 4.14 -16.94 -4.57
N LEU A 19 3.98 -15.89 -5.39
CA LEU A 19 4.78 -14.66 -5.26
C LEU A 19 4.54 -13.99 -3.89
N LEU A 20 3.30 -13.98 -3.41
CA LEU A 20 2.99 -13.44 -2.08
C LEU A 20 3.78 -14.15 -0.98
N ARG A 21 3.87 -15.48 -1.00
CA ARG A 21 4.65 -16.24 -0.01
C ARG A 21 6.14 -15.91 -0.12
N TYR A 22 6.67 -15.84 -1.33
CA TYR A 22 8.06 -15.45 -1.53
C TYR A 22 8.37 -14.06 -0.97
N LEU A 23 7.48 -13.08 -1.18
CA LEU A 23 7.65 -11.73 -0.63
C LEU A 23 7.65 -11.74 0.91
N ARG A 24 6.73 -12.47 1.53
CA ARG A 24 6.53 -12.48 2.98
C ARG A 24 7.50 -13.39 3.73
N ASP A 25 7.62 -14.63 3.30
CA ASP A 25 8.30 -15.68 4.06
C ASP A 25 9.81 -15.70 3.75
N ASP A 26 10.21 -15.41 2.50
CA ASP A 26 11.63 -15.45 2.10
C ASP A 26 12.29 -14.06 2.16
N LEU A 27 11.56 -12.97 1.87
CA LEU A 27 12.11 -11.61 1.83
C LEU A 27 11.64 -10.71 2.97
N HIS A 28 10.76 -11.17 3.84
CA HIS A 28 10.18 -10.42 4.96
C HIS A 28 9.54 -9.08 4.55
N ILE A 29 9.02 -9.00 3.32
CA ILE A 29 8.26 -7.85 2.81
C ILE A 29 6.80 -8.02 3.23
N HIS A 30 6.44 -7.46 4.38
CA HIS A 30 5.13 -7.66 5.01
C HIS A 30 4.08 -6.61 4.62
N SER A 31 4.41 -5.59 3.81
CA SER A 31 3.41 -4.64 3.29
C SER A 31 2.38 -5.32 2.39
N ALA A 32 2.78 -6.35 1.63
CA ALA A 32 1.87 -7.23 0.91
C ALA A 32 1.20 -8.19 1.90
N LYS A 33 -0.02 -7.85 2.36
CA LYS A 33 -0.74 -8.63 3.38
C LYS A 33 -1.49 -9.83 2.77
N ASP A 34 -1.50 -10.96 3.48
CA ASP A 34 -2.30 -12.13 3.09
C ASP A 34 -3.66 -12.16 3.81
N GLY A 35 -4.69 -11.63 3.15
CA GLY A 35 -6.04 -11.62 3.72
C GLY A 35 -6.96 -12.72 3.18
N CYS A 36 -6.59 -13.40 2.07
CA CYS A 36 -7.42 -14.45 1.52
C CYS A 36 -6.70 -15.53 0.69
N SER A 37 -5.47 -15.29 0.25
CA SER A 37 -4.67 -16.17 -0.66
C SER A 37 -5.35 -16.57 -1.99
N GLU A 38 -6.53 -16.00 -2.31
CA GLU A 38 -7.42 -16.46 -3.40
C GLU A 38 -7.67 -15.37 -4.47
N GLY A 39 -7.03 -14.21 -4.38
CA GLY A 39 -7.24 -13.12 -5.32
C GLY A 39 -8.51 -12.28 -5.08
N ALA A 40 -9.25 -12.49 -3.99
CA ALA A 40 -10.50 -11.77 -3.72
C ALA A 40 -10.27 -10.40 -3.06
N CYS A 41 -9.51 -10.35 -1.94
CA CYS A 41 -9.52 -9.19 -1.03
C CYS A 41 -8.62 -8.02 -1.42
N GLY A 42 -7.60 -8.21 -2.25
CA GLY A 42 -6.69 -7.14 -2.71
C GLY A 42 -5.70 -6.59 -1.67
N THR A 43 -5.61 -7.17 -0.46
CA THR A 43 -4.66 -6.69 0.57
C THR A 43 -3.20 -6.93 0.17
N CYS A 44 -2.96 -7.84 -0.77
CA CYS A 44 -1.66 -8.18 -1.35
C CYS A 44 -1.40 -7.46 -2.70
N THR A 45 -2.06 -6.33 -2.98
CA THR A 45 -1.81 -5.57 -4.21
C THR A 45 -0.39 -5.02 -4.22
N ILE A 46 0.32 -5.25 -5.31
CA ILE A 46 1.67 -4.76 -5.63
C ILE A 46 1.64 -4.19 -7.06
N HIS A 47 2.71 -3.54 -7.49
CA HIS A 47 2.88 -3.24 -8.91
C HIS A 47 3.69 -4.34 -9.60
N VAL A 48 3.28 -4.69 -10.81
CA VAL A 48 4.03 -5.52 -11.76
C VAL A 48 4.14 -4.72 -13.04
N ASP A 49 5.35 -4.29 -13.38
CA ASP A 49 5.61 -3.39 -14.51
C ASP A 49 4.72 -2.13 -14.50
N GLY A 50 4.49 -1.56 -13.31
CA GLY A 50 3.64 -0.38 -13.08
C GLY A 50 2.15 -0.66 -12.87
N ALA A 51 1.64 -1.82 -13.26
CA ALA A 51 0.22 -2.17 -13.09
C ALA A 51 -0.08 -2.75 -11.70
N ALA A 52 -1.21 -2.37 -11.10
CA ALA A 52 -1.68 -2.92 -9.83
C ALA A 52 -2.17 -4.38 -10.00
N VAL A 53 -1.51 -5.33 -9.35
CA VAL A 53 -1.77 -6.77 -9.45
C VAL A 53 -1.77 -7.41 -8.06
N LYS A 54 -2.59 -8.42 -7.84
CA LYS A 54 -2.64 -9.17 -6.57
C LYS A 54 -1.55 -10.24 -6.55
N ALA A 55 -0.59 -10.14 -5.61
CA ALA A 55 0.55 -11.05 -5.52
C ALA A 55 0.17 -12.51 -5.27
N CYS A 56 -0.95 -12.78 -4.59
CA CYS A 56 -1.39 -14.13 -4.26
C CYS A 56 -1.82 -14.97 -5.49
N VAL A 57 -2.16 -14.33 -6.62
CA VAL A 57 -2.52 -15.05 -7.86
C VAL A 57 -1.32 -15.29 -8.77
N LEU A 58 -0.17 -14.66 -8.48
CA LEU A 58 1.07 -14.84 -9.22
C LEU A 58 1.95 -15.92 -8.60
N THR A 59 2.83 -16.46 -9.42
CA THR A 59 3.94 -17.32 -8.99
C THR A 59 5.28 -16.67 -9.32
N THR A 60 6.35 -17.07 -8.64
CA THR A 60 7.72 -16.65 -8.95
C THR A 60 8.09 -16.92 -10.41
N ALA A 61 7.55 -17.98 -11.02
CA ALA A 61 7.78 -18.29 -12.44
C ALA A 61 7.11 -17.26 -13.38
N LEU A 62 5.92 -16.76 -13.04
CA LEU A 62 5.20 -15.72 -13.81
C LEU A 62 5.81 -14.32 -13.62
N ALA A 63 6.58 -14.12 -12.56
CA ALA A 63 7.30 -12.89 -12.29
C ALA A 63 8.61 -12.78 -13.11
N ALA A 64 9.06 -13.85 -13.78
CA ALA A 64 10.32 -13.84 -14.54
C ALA A 64 10.40 -12.67 -15.52
N GLY A 65 11.51 -11.91 -15.48
CA GLY A 65 11.78 -10.73 -16.30
C GLY A 65 10.97 -9.49 -15.94
N ARG A 66 10.11 -9.54 -14.91
CA ARG A 66 9.24 -8.43 -14.50
C ARG A 66 9.88 -7.56 -13.42
N ASN A 67 9.39 -6.33 -13.35
CA ASN A 67 9.69 -5.41 -12.26
C ASN A 67 8.53 -5.39 -11.26
N ILE A 68 8.80 -5.86 -10.04
CA ILE A 68 7.87 -5.91 -8.92
C ILE A 68 8.17 -4.72 -8.00
N VAL A 69 7.14 -3.97 -7.64
CA VAL A 69 7.24 -2.87 -6.67
C VAL A 69 6.20 -3.09 -5.57
N THR A 70 6.66 -3.03 -4.32
CA THR A 70 5.81 -3.01 -3.13
C THR A 70 5.78 -1.58 -2.55
N VAL A 71 5.05 -1.35 -1.47
CA VAL A 71 4.97 0.00 -0.85
C VAL A 71 6.37 0.54 -0.51
N GLU A 72 7.27 -0.34 -0.07
CA GLU A 72 8.65 0.02 0.28
C GLU A 72 9.46 0.55 -0.92
N GLY A 73 9.11 0.11 -2.12
CA GLY A 73 9.76 0.51 -3.37
C GLY A 73 9.12 1.68 -4.10
N LEU A 74 8.02 2.22 -3.60
CA LEU A 74 7.44 3.45 -4.16
C LEU A 74 8.39 4.64 -3.96
N PRO A 75 8.40 5.63 -4.87
CA PRO A 75 9.11 6.89 -4.67
C PRO A 75 8.76 7.54 -3.33
N GLU A 76 9.72 8.22 -2.72
CA GLU A 76 9.55 8.81 -1.40
C GLU A 76 8.43 9.85 -1.35
N ASP A 77 8.36 10.72 -2.36
CA ASP A 77 7.30 11.71 -2.52
C ASP A 77 5.90 11.08 -2.59
N VAL A 78 5.77 9.95 -3.29
CA VAL A 78 4.51 9.20 -3.35
C VAL A 78 4.16 8.63 -1.98
N ARG A 79 5.13 8.03 -1.27
CA ARG A 79 4.90 7.48 0.08
C ARG A 79 4.46 8.57 1.06
N GLU A 80 5.16 9.71 1.08
CA GLU A 80 4.84 10.84 1.96
C GLU A 80 3.46 11.45 1.63
N ALA A 81 3.13 11.61 0.35
CA ALA A 81 1.81 12.09 -0.06
C ALA A 81 0.69 11.18 0.46
N PHE A 82 0.85 9.86 0.39
CA PHE A 82 -0.14 8.91 0.92
C PHE A 82 -0.19 8.90 2.46
N VAL A 83 0.95 8.99 3.14
CA VAL A 83 1.00 9.09 4.61
C VAL A 83 0.23 10.32 5.08
N TYR A 84 0.55 11.48 4.51
CA TYR A 84 -0.14 12.73 4.83
C TYR A 84 -1.63 12.65 4.51
N ALA A 85 -1.98 12.30 3.28
CA ALA A 85 -3.36 12.31 2.81
C ALA A 85 -4.26 11.37 3.63
N PHE A 86 -3.80 10.14 3.88
CA PHE A 86 -4.59 9.16 4.63
C PHE A 86 -4.70 9.53 6.12
N GLY A 87 -3.67 10.17 6.66
CA GLY A 87 -3.70 10.74 8.01
C GLY A 87 -4.70 11.90 8.12
N ALA A 88 -4.57 12.88 7.23
CA ALA A 88 -5.38 14.10 7.24
C ALA A 88 -6.88 13.84 7.11
N VAL A 89 -7.28 12.89 6.27
CA VAL A 89 -8.70 12.54 6.11
C VAL A 89 -9.17 11.48 7.12
N GLY A 90 -8.26 10.83 7.87
CA GLY A 90 -8.59 9.75 8.79
C GLY A 90 -9.02 8.46 8.08
N ALA A 91 -8.34 8.10 6.97
CA ALA A 91 -8.66 6.91 6.18
C ALA A 91 -8.20 5.59 6.84
N VAL A 92 -7.35 5.67 7.87
CA VAL A 92 -6.73 4.49 8.49
C VAL A 92 -7.48 4.09 9.75
N GLN A 93 -8.00 2.86 9.79
CA GLN A 93 -8.55 2.24 11.00
C GLN A 93 -7.66 1.06 11.44
N CYS A 94 -8.03 -0.20 11.20
CA CYS A 94 -7.15 -1.32 11.55
C CYS A 94 -5.84 -1.29 10.73
N GLY A 95 -5.87 -0.80 9.49
CA GLY A 95 -4.70 -0.60 8.65
C GLY A 95 -4.33 -1.78 7.75
N PHE A 96 -4.93 -2.95 7.95
CA PHE A 96 -4.55 -4.18 7.24
C PHE A 96 -4.68 -4.08 5.71
N CYS A 97 -5.73 -3.43 5.21
CA CYS A 97 -5.95 -3.25 3.76
C CYS A 97 -5.22 -2.05 3.17
N ILE A 98 -4.70 -1.15 4.00
CA ILE A 98 -4.21 0.16 3.57
C ILE A 98 -3.02 0.07 2.61
N PRO A 99 -1.98 -0.74 2.83
CA PRO A 99 -0.90 -0.86 1.86
C PRO A 99 -1.38 -1.27 0.47
N GLY A 100 -2.32 -2.21 0.37
CA GLY A 100 -2.92 -2.60 -0.90
C GLY A 100 -3.75 -1.48 -1.55
N MET A 101 -4.43 -0.64 -0.75
CA MET A 101 -5.14 0.56 -1.24
C MET A 101 -4.16 1.61 -1.76
N VAL A 102 -3.03 1.81 -1.07
CA VAL A 102 -1.94 2.70 -1.51
C VAL A 102 -1.41 2.25 -2.86
N MET A 103 -1.10 0.96 -3.03
CA MET A 103 -0.60 0.44 -4.30
C MET A 103 -1.61 0.62 -5.43
N ALA A 104 -2.89 0.37 -5.19
CA ALA A 104 -3.93 0.58 -6.19
C ALA A 104 -4.10 2.06 -6.56
N GLY A 105 -4.08 2.95 -5.56
CA GLY A 105 -4.16 4.40 -5.76
C GLY A 105 -2.92 4.98 -6.46
N ALA A 106 -1.73 4.52 -6.08
CA ALA A 106 -0.47 4.97 -6.68
C ALA A 106 -0.36 4.58 -8.16
N ALA A 107 -0.82 3.37 -8.54
CA ALA A 107 -0.88 2.96 -9.94
C ALA A 107 -1.82 3.87 -10.75
N LEU A 108 -3.00 4.17 -10.21
CA LEU A 108 -3.96 5.08 -10.85
C LEU A 108 -3.36 6.49 -11.03
N ILE A 109 -2.76 7.06 -9.98
CA ILE A 109 -2.19 8.42 -10.03
C ILE A 109 -1.01 8.50 -11.02
N ALA A 110 -0.24 7.42 -11.16
CA ALA A 110 0.84 7.35 -12.15
C ALA A 110 0.32 7.32 -13.59
N GLU A 111 -0.87 6.76 -13.83
CA GLU A 111 -1.53 6.73 -15.13
C GLU A 111 -2.32 8.03 -15.39
N ASP A 112 -3.05 8.52 -14.41
CA ASP A 112 -3.86 9.73 -14.44
C ASP A 112 -3.60 10.57 -13.18
N PRO A 113 -2.80 11.65 -13.27
CA PRO A 113 -2.48 12.49 -12.12
C PRO A 113 -3.67 13.23 -11.51
N GLU A 114 -4.80 13.36 -12.24
CA GLU A 114 -6.01 14.04 -11.77
C GLU A 114 -7.22 13.11 -11.81
N PRO A 115 -7.21 11.98 -11.07
CA PRO A 115 -8.26 10.99 -11.18
C PRO A 115 -9.58 11.49 -10.60
N THR A 116 -10.67 11.23 -11.31
CA THR A 116 -12.02 11.45 -10.82
C THR A 116 -12.36 10.47 -9.69
N GLU A 117 -13.38 10.81 -8.89
CA GLU A 117 -13.86 9.92 -7.83
C GLU A 117 -14.28 8.53 -8.37
N GLU A 118 -14.89 8.49 -9.56
CA GLU A 118 -15.30 7.23 -10.20
C GLU A 118 -14.09 6.39 -10.66
N GLN A 119 -13.03 7.02 -11.15
CA GLN A 119 -11.79 6.31 -11.49
C GLN A 119 -11.13 5.75 -10.22
N ILE A 120 -11.12 6.51 -9.12
CA ILE A 120 -10.60 6.04 -7.82
C ILE A 120 -11.42 4.83 -7.33
N LYS A 121 -12.75 4.92 -7.33
CA LYS A 121 -13.63 3.79 -6.98
C LYS A 121 -13.36 2.55 -7.83
N TYR A 122 -13.18 2.76 -9.12
CA TYR A 122 -12.85 1.68 -10.06
C TYR A 122 -11.49 1.05 -9.76
N ALA A 123 -10.47 1.85 -9.49
CA ALA A 123 -9.12 1.36 -9.19
C ALA A 123 -9.10 0.47 -7.93
N ILE A 124 -9.81 0.89 -6.87
CA ILE A 124 -9.84 0.16 -5.59
C ILE A 124 -10.97 -0.89 -5.50
N ARG A 125 -11.78 -1.12 -6.55
CA ARG A 125 -12.91 -2.06 -6.52
C ARG A 125 -12.54 -3.48 -6.13
N GLY A 126 -11.29 -3.86 -6.35
CA GLY A 126 -10.74 -5.16 -6.00
C GLY A 126 -10.09 -5.24 -4.63
N ASN A 127 -10.15 -4.15 -3.84
CA ASN A 127 -9.53 -4.03 -2.53
C ASN A 127 -10.62 -3.93 -1.46
N VAL A 128 -10.71 -4.92 -0.58
CA VAL A 128 -11.76 -5.00 0.44
C VAL A 128 -11.33 -4.30 1.73
N CYS A 129 -12.16 -3.39 2.23
CA CYS A 129 -12.01 -2.80 3.56
C CYS A 129 -13.28 -3.05 4.38
N ARG A 130 -13.14 -3.64 5.57
CA ARG A 130 -14.26 -3.91 6.48
C ARG A 130 -14.54 -2.76 7.47
N CYS A 131 -13.60 -1.81 7.59
CA CYS A 131 -13.63 -0.83 8.68
C CYS A 131 -14.19 0.53 8.27
N THR A 132 -13.81 1.06 7.08
CA THR A 132 -13.90 2.50 6.76
C THR A 132 -15.16 2.91 5.99
N GLY A 133 -15.81 1.96 5.31
CA GLY A 133 -16.89 2.28 4.35
C GLY A 133 -16.40 3.03 3.10
N TYR A 134 -15.09 3.01 2.83
CA TYR A 134 -14.39 3.53 1.63
C TYR A 134 -14.33 5.05 1.46
N LYS A 135 -15.32 5.83 1.91
CA LYS A 135 -15.38 7.27 1.68
C LYS A 135 -14.05 7.98 1.99
N LYS A 136 -13.49 7.72 3.19
CA LYS A 136 -12.23 8.31 3.62
C LYS A 136 -11.02 7.83 2.80
N ILE A 137 -11.04 6.60 2.29
CA ILE A 137 -9.99 6.07 1.42
C ILE A 137 -10.02 6.79 0.07
N ILE A 138 -11.20 6.99 -0.51
CA ILE A 138 -11.39 7.72 -1.76
C ILE A 138 -10.92 9.17 -1.61
N GLU A 139 -11.36 9.86 -0.56
CA GLU A 139 -10.91 11.22 -0.20
C GLU A 139 -9.37 11.27 -0.04
N GLY A 140 -8.78 10.25 0.59
CA GLY A 140 -7.33 10.14 0.80
C GLY A 140 -6.55 9.97 -0.51
N ILE A 141 -7.00 9.12 -1.43
CA ILE A 141 -6.36 8.95 -2.74
C ILE A 141 -6.46 10.24 -3.56
N SER A 142 -7.62 10.90 -3.55
CA SER A 142 -7.81 12.20 -4.23
C SER A 142 -6.88 13.27 -3.65
N LEU A 143 -6.74 13.34 -2.31
CA LEU A 143 -5.83 14.27 -1.65
C LEU A 143 -4.35 13.96 -1.95
N ALA A 144 -3.96 12.68 -1.97
CA ALA A 144 -2.60 12.29 -2.35
C ALA A 144 -2.26 12.72 -3.78
N ALA A 145 -3.20 12.57 -4.72
CA ALA A 145 -3.05 13.06 -6.09
C ALA A 145 -2.86 14.58 -6.13
N ALA A 146 -3.64 15.36 -5.35
CA ALA A 146 -3.50 16.82 -5.28
C ALA A 146 -2.15 17.26 -4.66
N VAL A 147 -1.64 16.50 -3.68
CA VAL A 147 -0.30 16.75 -3.09
C VAL A 147 0.78 16.50 -4.15
N LEU A 148 0.72 15.39 -4.87
CA LEU A 148 1.71 15.04 -5.89
C LEU A 148 1.73 16.03 -7.08
N ARG A 149 0.60 16.67 -7.39
CA ARG A 149 0.53 17.77 -8.37
C ARG A 149 0.98 19.13 -7.81
N GLY A 150 1.29 19.22 -6.52
CA GLY A 150 1.68 20.47 -5.87
C GLY A 150 0.52 21.44 -5.57
N GLU A 151 -0.73 21.01 -5.74
CA GLU A 151 -1.93 21.81 -5.43
C GLU A 151 -2.20 21.89 -3.92
N LYS A 152 -1.70 20.92 -3.16
CA LYS A 152 -1.77 20.88 -1.72
C LYS A 152 -0.39 20.64 -1.14
N GLN A 153 -0.07 21.34 -0.06
CA GLN A 153 1.16 21.13 0.68
C GLN A 153 0.92 20.18 1.85
N ILE A 154 1.93 19.42 2.21
CA ILE A 154 1.94 18.60 3.43
C ILE A 154 1.99 19.55 4.61
N ASP A 155 1.03 19.42 5.52
CA ASP A 155 0.99 20.15 6.78
C ASP A 155 1.76 19.36 7.84
N GLU A 156 3.01 19.73 8.05
CA GLU A 156 3.90 19.05 8.99
C GLU A 156 3.44 19.16 10.44
N ASP A 157 2.75 20.24 10.81
CA ASP A 157 2.25 20.42 12.17
C ASP A 157 1.10 19.45 12.47
N LEU A 158 0.25 19.20 11.48
CA LEU A 158 -0.80 18.21 11.58
C LEU A 158 -0.21 16.77 11.70
N GLU A 159 0.89 16.50 11.00
CA GLU A 159 1.57 15.19 11.04
C GLU A 159 2.29 14.97 12.38
N ARG A 160 2.96 15.99 12.93
CA ARG A 160 3.66 15.89 14.22
C ARG A 160 2.71 15.70 15.40
N GLY A 161 1.49 16.22 15.31
CA GLY A 161 0.47 16.03 16.33
C GLY A 161 0.80 16.71 17.66
N ASP A 162 1.54 17.83 17.64
CA ASP A 162 2.00 18.52 18.84
C ASP A 162 0.88 19.23 19.62
N ASP A 163 -0.30 19.40 19.01
CA ASP A 163 -1.47 20.06 19.61
C ASP A 163 -2.64 19.08 19.83
N TYR A 164 -2.46 18.16 20.76
CA TYR A 164 -3.52 17.24 21.20
C TYR A 164 -4.48 17.96 22.15
N GLY A 165 -5.57 18.49 21.63
CA GLY A 165 -6.63 19.12 22.43
C GLY A 165 -8.03 18.65 22.00
N VAL A 166 -9.00 18.79 22.92
CA VAL A 166 -10.41 18.53 22.60
C VAL A 166 -10.84 19.42 21.43
N GLY A 167 -11.38 18.82 20.35
CA GLY A 167 -11.80 19.53 19.15
C GLY A 167 -10.67 19.79 18.12
N LYS A 168 -9.44 19.41 18.42
CA LYS A 168 -8.31 19.51 17.48
C LYS A 168 -8.25 18.29 16.55
N ARG A 169 -7.73 18.50 15.34
CA ARG A 169 -7.40 17.41 14.42
C ARG A 169 -5.95 16.97 14.70
N ALA A 170 -5.77 15.69 14.93
CA ALA A 170 -4.45 15.09 15.03
C ALA A 170 -4.41 13.82 14.19
N PHE A 171 -3.26 13.48 13.63
CA PHE A 171 -3.05 12.20 13.01
C PHE A 171 -3.12 11.11 14.07
N ARG A 172 -3.64 9.98 13.68
CA ARG A 172 -3.49 8.77 14.46
C ARG A 172 -1.99 8.42 14.56
N ILE A 173 -1.49 8.12 15.75
CA ILE A 173 -0.05 7.89 16.05
C ILE A 173 0.58 6.84 15.12
N ASP A 174 -0.17 5.81 14.74
CA ASP A 174 0.33 4.69 13.93
C ASP A 174 -0.01 4.79 12.42
N VAL A 175 -0.48 5.95 11.95
CA VAL A 175 -0.85 6.17 10.54
C VAL A 175 0.30 5.81 9.62
N ARG A 176 1.47 6.41 9.83
CA ARG A 176 2.65 6.19 9.00
C ARG A 176 2.98 4.71 8.86
N LYS A 177 3.12 4.02 9.98
CA LYS A 177 3.42 2.57 9.99
C LYS A 177 2.39 1.74 9.24
N LYS A 178 1.10 2.11 9.36
CA LYS A 178 0.03 1.39 8.68
C LYS A 178 -0.05 1.68 7.19
N VAL A 179 0.20 2.92 6.77
CA VAL A 179 0.22 3.31 5.36
C VAL A 179 1.40 2.67 4.64
N LEU A 180 2.58 2.66 5.27
CA LEU A 180 3.80 2.07 4.71
C LEU A 180 3.89 0.55 4.87
N GLY A 181 2.89 -0.10 5.48
CA GLY A 181 2.88 -1.55 5.64
C GLY A 181 3.73 -2.10 6.78
N GLU A 182 4.31 -1.23 7.60
CA GLU A 182 5.17 -1.57 8.74
C GLU A 182 4.38 -2.00 10.00
N GLY A 183 3.05 -1.85 9.97
CA GLY A 183 2.18 -2.32 11.04
C GLY A 183 2.25 -3.84 11.16
N LYS A 184 2.58 -4.35 12.34
CA LYS A 184 2.64 -5.79 12.61
C LYS A 184 1.26 -6.33 12.98
N TYR A 185 0.91 -7.46 12.41
CA TYR A 185 -0.31 -8.22 12.68
C TYR A 185 0.08 -9.66 13.04
N PRO A 186 -0.80 -10.47 13.64
CA PRO A 186 -0.46 -11.83 14.06
C PRO A 186 0.20 -12.69 12.97
N ASP A 187 -0.20 -12.50 11.70
CA ASP A 187 0.37 -13.21 10.55
C ASP A 187 1.76 -12.69 10.10
N ASP A 188 2.22 -11.58 10.70
CA ASP A 188 3.54 -10.98 10.42
C ASP A 188 4.57 -11.30 11.54
N ILE A 189 4.20 -12.09 12.55
CA ILE A 189 5.04 -12.39 13.70
C ILE A 189 5.57 -13.82 13.54
N ASP A 190 6.87 -13.95 13.38
CA ASP A 190 7.52 -15.25 13.36
C ASP A 190 7.55 -15.87 14.76
N GLU A 191 7.45 -17.21 14.86
CA GLU A 191 7.45 -17.94 16.14
C GLU A 191 8.72 -17.69 16.98
N LEU A 192 9.80 -17.20 16.35
CA LEU A 192 11.07 -16.88 17.00
C LEU A 192 11.09 -15.52 17.71
N ASP A 193 10.07 -14.68 17.51
CA ASP A 193 9.93 -13.35 18.14
C ASP A 193 9.17 -13.42 19.48
N GLN A 194 8.92 -14.64 20.02
CA GLN A 194 8.21 -14.89 21.29
C GLN A 194 9.15 -15.13 22.47
#